data_74ffae83146ae0b75b006954921d67c1
#
_entry.id   74ffae83146ae0b75b006954921d67c1
#
_cell.length_a   1.000
_cell.length_b   1.000
_cell.length_c   1.000
_cell.angle_alpha   90.00
_cell.angle_beta   90.00
_cell.angle_gamma   90.00
#
_symmetry.space_group_name_H-M   'P 1'
#
loop_
_entity.id
_entity.type
_entity.pdbx_description
1 polymer ?
#
loop_
_entity_poly.entity_id
_entity_poly.type
_entity_poly.pdbx_seq_one_letter_code
_entity_poly.pdbx_strand_id
1 'polypeptide(L)'
;MRQFFISMLGTVFGIFVFFILFFFLIIGIGTIAGLSAADQSAGKQVLFMDLRQPVLDHTGAKPIFGAESASVVNIARSLNRAKKDDSIKGLFIRANEFGMVPASAEEIRLAILDFKESGKFVITHSQGFEGTTLTPYMAISASDEIWQQDTTGFAIAGLRSETGFYGGVFEKYDAKPQFEQFHEYKNAANVYTQTDYTDAHRESTNSLLTSLYDSMMAQISTDRKQSTEAVKAVFDTSPHSAEDAKKAGLIDVLGHYNAAREHAREKAGGKSVKFLPITNYAPKGYVTGPVIAFIGGQGPVVTGESADSSNPFATSLSMGGDSVAHAFDMAIKDKKVEAIVFRVSTPGGSPAASDQIHDAVARAKEAGKPVIISMGQYAASGGYYVAANADK
;
A
#
# COMPACT_ATOMS: atom_id res chain seq x y z
N MET A 1 22.78 58.41 -8.65
CA MET A 1 23.63 57.21 -8.87
C MET A 1 24.17 56.64 -7.56
N ARG A 2 24.86 57.41 -6.69
CA ARG A 2 25.46 56.90 -5.44
C ARG A 2 24.43 56.22 -4.50
N GLN A 3 23.24 56.81 -4.31
CA GLN A 3 22.17 56.22 -3.48
C GLN A 3 21.61 54.93 -4.08
N PHE A 4 21.48 54.84 -5.40
CA PHE A 4 21.03 53.63 -6.09
C PHE A 4 22.00 52.46 -5.83
N PHE A 5 23.32 52.69 -5.96
CA PHE A 5 24.30 51.64 -5.68
C PHE A 5 24.33 51.22 -4.20
N ILE A 6 24.15 52.17 -3.26
CA ILE A 6 24.08 51.84 -1.84
C ILE A 6 22.85 51.00 -1.52
N SER A 7 21.69 51.36 -2.06
CA SER A 7 20.45 50.58 -1.86
C SER A 7 20.57 49.19 -2.51
N MET A 8 21.09 49.11 -3.71
CA MET A 8 21.30 47.81 -4.40
C MET A 8 22.24 46.89 -3.60
N LEU A 9 23.39 47.43 -3.14
CA LEU A 9 24.32 46.67 -2.29
C LEU A 9 23.70 46.23 -0.97
N GLY A 10 22.90 47.11 -0.33
CA GLY A 10 22.17 46.79 0.89
C GLY A 10 21.16 45.67 0.67
N THR A 11 20.41 45.68 -0.44
CA THR A 11 19.45 44.64 -0.78
C THR A 11 20.14 43.31 -1.06
N VAL A 12 21.22 43.30 -1.84
CA VAL A 12 21.99 42.08 -2.12
C VAL A 12 22.58 41.49 -0.84
N PHE A 13 23.16 42.35 0.02
CA PHE A 13 23.67 41.91 1.32
C PHE A 13 22.55 41.36 2.24
N GLY A 14 21.41 42.03 2.28
CA GLY A 14 20.24 41.56 3.05
C GLY A 14 19.76 40.20 2.58
N ILE A 15 19.63 39.97 1.29
CA ILE A 15 19.28 38.68 0.70
C ILE A 15 20.31 37.60 1.06
N PHE A 16 21.58 37.92 0.97
CA PHE A 16 22.67 36.99 1.32
C PHE A 16 22.62 36.59 2.81
N VAL A 17 22.44 37.54 3.70
CA VAL A 17 22.30 37.30 5.15
C VAL A 17 21.02 36.46 5.42
N PHE A 18 19.92 36.76 4.73
CA PHE A 18 18.69 35.95 4.82
C PHE A 18 18.92 34.49 4.44
N PHE A 19 19.62 34.21 3.33
CA PHE A 19 19.90 32.85 2.93
C PHE A 19 20.87 32.13 3.90
N ILE A 20 21.83 32.82 4.49
CA ILE A 20 22.68 32.25 5.52
C ILE A 20 21.88 31.87 6.77
N LEU A 21 21.05 32.77 7.26
CA LEU A 21 20.20 32.51 8.43
C LEU A 21 19.21 31.38 8.16
N PHE A 22 18.60 31.35 6.97
CA PHE A 22 17.71 30.29 6.52
C PHE A 22 18.42 28.93 6.43
N PHE A 23 19.66 28.90 5.94
CA PHE A 23 20.49 27.70 5.89
C PHE A 23 20.79 27.15 7.30
N PHE A 24 21.17 28.03 8.25
CA PHE A 24 21.38 27.62 9.64
C PHE A 24 20.09 27.18 10.34
N LEU A 25 18.95 27.78 10.01
CA LEU A 25 17.64 27.34 10.49
C LEU A 25 17.33 25.91 10.02
N ILE A 26 17.57 25.61 8.74
CA ILE A 26 17.38 24.25 8.18
C ILE A 26 18.30 23.24 8.86
N ILE A 27 19.57 23.57 9.05
CA ILE A 27 20.53 22.71 9.76
C ILE A 27 20.08 22.49 11.21
N GLY A 28 19.65 23.55 11.90
CA GLY A 28 19.12 23.47 13.28
C GLY A 28 17.91 22.53 13.37
N ILE A 29 16.96 22.65 12.46
CA ILE A 29 15.79 21.75 12.39
C ILE A 29 16.22 20.31 12.08
N GLY A 30 17.14 20.13 11.14
CA GLY A 30 17.67 18.82 10.76
C GLY A 30 18.41 18.10 11.91
N THR A 31 19.20 18.86 12.70
CA THR A 31 19.91 18.29 13.87
C THR A 31 18.94 17.91 15.00
N ILE A 32 17.93 18.73 15.28
CA ILE A 32 16.89 18.40 16.26
C ILE A 32 16.10 17.15 15.84
N ALA A 33 15.73 17.06 14.57
CA ALA A 33 15.05 15.89 14.03
C ALA A 33 15.94 14.63 14.11
N GLY A 34 17.23 14.74 13.81
CA GLY A 34 18.19 13.66 13.90
C GLY A 34 18.42 13.16 15.34
N LEU A 35 18.49 14.07 16.31
CA LEU A 35 18.62 13.73 17.74
C LEU A 35 17.33 13.04 18.25
N SER A 36 16.16 13.49 17.81
CA SER A 36 14.88 12.83 18.14
C SER A 36 14.78 11.41 17.57
N ALA A 37 15.34 11.18 16.39
CA ALA A 37 15.38 9.84 15.78
C ALA A 37 16.34 8.89 16.52
N ALA A 38 17.48 9.39 17.01
CA ALA A 38 18.46 8.60 17.75
C ALA A 38 17.93 8.10 19.12
N ASP A 39 17.11 8.91 19.79
CA ASP A 39 16.50 8.54 21.10
C ASP A 39 15.35 7.52 20.97
N GLN A 40 14.81 7.31 19.77
CA GLN A 40 13.75 6.33 19.52
C GLN A 40 14.26 4.87 19.52
N SER A 41 15.57 4.65 19.37
CA SER A 41 16.16 3.30 19.19
C SER A 41 16.55 2.55 20.49
N ALA A 42 16.39 3.18 21.65
CA ALA A 42 16.77 2.59 22.93
C ALA A 42 15.56 2.06 23.71
N GLY A 43 15.59 0.77 24.10
CA GLY A 43 14.61 0.15 24.97
C GLY A 43 13.55 -0.71 24.25
N LYS A 44 12.57 -1.18 25.02
CA LYS A 44 11.46 -1.98 24.52
C LYS A 44 10.49 -1.12 23.71
N GLN A 45 10.07 -1.62 22.57
CA GLN A 45 9.18 -0.90 21.65
C GLN A 45 8.01 -1.76 21.19
N VAL A 46 6.90 -1.12 20.86
CA VAL A 46 5.79 -1.68 20.11
C VAL A 46 5.74 -0.95 18.77
N LEU A 47 5.76 -1.69 17.68
CA LEU A 47 5.54 -1.08 16.36
C LEU A 47 4.13 -0.51 16.29
N PHE A 48 3.99 0.66 15.72
CA PHE A 48 2.71 1.33 15.52
C PHE A 48 2.42 1.42 14.02
N MET A 49 1.30 0.82 13.59
CA MET A 49 0.84 0.85 12.21
C MET A 49 -0.53 1.53 12.13
N ASP A 50 -0.59 2.68 11.43
CA ASP A 50 -1.84 3.41 11.22
C ASP A 50 -2.34 3.17 9.79
N LEU A 51 -3.35 2.32 9.66
CA LEU A 51 -3.97 1.98 8.37
C LEU A 51 -5.08 2.95 7.95
N ARG A 52 -5.40 3.96 8.76
CA ARG A 52 -6.41 4.98 8.41
C ARG A 52 -5.90 5.94 7.33
N GLN A 53 -4.58 6.02 7.17
CA GLN A 53 -3.95 6.75 6.07
C GLN A 53 -3.90 5.86 4.83
N PRO A 54 -3.93 6.45 3.62
CA PRO A 54 -3.74 5.68 2.39
C PRO A 54 -2.44 4.88 2.42
N VAL A 55 -2.52 3.59 2.10
CA VAL A 55 -1.37 2.70 1.98
C VAL A 55 -1.08 2.50 0.50
N LEU A 56 0.09 2.95 0.07
CA LEU A 56 0.55 2.75 -1.31
C LEU A 56 0.99 1.29 -1.51
N ASP A 57 1.06 0.84 -2.75
CA ASP A 57 1.61 -0.50 -3.04
C ASP A 57 3.09 -0.54 -2.68
N HIS A 58 3.88 0.35 -3.23
CA HIS A 58 5.28 0.59 -2.86
C HIS A 58 5.58 2.08 -2.88
N THR A 59 6.64 2.50 -2.20
CA THR A 59 7.14 3.86 -2.24
C THR A 59 8.41 3.92 -3.08
N GLY A 60 8.55 4.95 -3.90
CA GLY A 60 9.78 5.32 -4.56
C GLY A 60 10.83 5.88 -3.58
N ALA A 61 11.65 6.81 -4.03
CA ALA A 61 12.56 7.53 -3.15
C ALA A 61 11.79 8.30 -2.06
N LYS A 62 12.45 8.52 -0.91
CA LYS A 62 11.84 9.29 0.19
C LYS A 62 11.49 10.69 -0.29
N PRO A 63 10.30 11.20 0.05
CA PRO A 63 9.94 12.57 -0.30
C PRO A 63 10.90 13.56 0.38
N ILE A 64 11.27 14.62 -0.32
CA ILE A 64 12.15 15.68 0.21
C ILE A 64 11.43 16.42 1.35
N PHE A 65 10.12 16.56 1.26
CA PHE A 65 9.27 17.21 2.25
C PHE A 65 8.07 16.32 2.61
N GLY A 66 7.68 16.33 3.89
CA GLY A 66 6.53 15.57 4.38
C GLY A 66 6.90 14.26 5.08
N ALA A 67 5.89 13.59 5.61
CA ALA A 67 6.04 12.27 6.22
C ALA A 67 6.09 11.18 5.14
N GLU A 68 6.90 10.16 5.36
CA GLU A 68 6.91 8.97 4.49
C GLU A 68 5.57 8.25 4.59
N SER A 69 4.91 8.05 3.45
CA SER A 69 3.68 7.28 3.38
C SER A 69 3.97 5.80 3.63
N ALA A 70 3.07 5.14 4.35
CA ALA A 70 3.15 3.70 4.49
C ALA A 70 2.92 3.02 3.12
N SER A 71 3.66 1.95 2.86
CA SER A 71 3.40 1.09 1.70
C SER A 71 3.36 -0.38 2.10
N VAL A 72 2.62 -1.17 1.36
CA VAL A 72 2.47 -2.62 1.60
C VAL A 72 3.83 -3.29 1.65
N VAL A 73 4.69 -3.01 0.68
CA VAL A 73 6.05 -3.58 0.59
C VAL A 73 6.90 -3.19 1.81
N ASN A 74 6.85 -1.93 2.25
CA ASN A 74 7.63 -1.48 3.41
C ASN A 74 7.06 -2.04 4.72
N ILE A 75 5.74 -2.15 4.86
CA ILE A 75 5.09 -2.81 6.00
C ILE A 75 5.56 -4.26 6.09
N ALA A 76 5.44 -5.05 5.02
CA ALA A 76 5.85 -6.44 4.99
C ALA A 76 7.35 -6.62 5.33
N ARG A 77 8.22 -5.81 4.73
CA ARG A 77 9.67 -5.82 5.03
C ARG A 77 9.97 -5.45 6.48
N SER A 78 9.30 -4.44 7.02
CA SER A 78 9.50 -4.00 8.40
C SER A 78 9.06 -5.07 9.40
N LEU A 79 7.89 -5.67 9.20
CA LEU A 79 7.40 -6.75 10.06
C LEU A 79 8.30 -7.99 10.00
N ASN A 80 8.72 -8.41 8.80
CA ASN A 80 9.63 -9.54 8.65
C ASN A 80 10.98 -9.33 9.39
N ARG A 81 11.54 -8.12 9.32
CA ARG A 81 12.77 -7.79 10.06
C ARG A 81 12.54 -7.69 11.57
N ALA A 82 11.40 -7.15 11.97
CA ALA A 82 11.02 -7.00 13.36
C ALA A 82 10.80 -8.34 14.07
N LYS A 83 10.56 -9.44 13.36
CA LYS A 83 10.51 -10.81 13.93
C LYS A 83 11.77 -11.12 14.74
N LYS A 84 12.93 -10.72 14.25
CA LYS A 84 14.26 -11.03 14.85
C LYS A 84 14.81 -9.91 15.73
N ASP A 85 14.10 -8.80 15.89
CA ASP A 85 14.54 -7.66 16.70
C ASP A 85 13.98 -7.77 18.12
N ASP A 86 14.84 -8.10 19.08
CA ASP A 86 14.46 -8.26 20.48
C ASP A 86 13.95 -6.98 21.16
N SER A 87 14.26 -5.82 20.60
CA SER A 87 13.71 -4.55 21.09
C SER A 87 12.21 -4.40 20.78
N ILE A 88 11.73 -5.04 19.72
CA ILE A 88 10.32 -5.03 19.32
C ILE A 88 9.57 -6.12 20.07
N LYS A 89 8.55 -5.74 20.84
CA LYS A 89 7.75 -6.64 21.69
C LYS A 89 6.40 -7.02 21.09
N GLY A 90 5.88 -6.21 20.17
CA GLY A 90 4.60 -6.43 19.54
C GLY A 90 4.28 -5.39 18.48
N LEU A 91 3.10 -5.52 17.90
CA LEU A 91 2.52 -4.62 16.91
C LEU A 91 1.19 -4.08 17.44
N PHE A 92 0.99 -2.77 17.34
CA PHE A 92 -0.27 -2.10 17.63
C PHE A 92 -0.78 -1.41 16.36
N ILE A 93 -2.00 -1.74 15.94
CA ILE A 93 -2.58 -1.31 14.68
C ILE A 93 -3.77 -0.39 14.94
N ARG A 94 -3.86 0.71 14.18
CA ARG A 94 -5.12 1.43 13.96
C ARG A 94 -5.73 0.92 12.68
N ALA A 95 -6.90 0.30 12.79
CA ALA A 95 -7.60 -0.27 11.65
C ALA A 95 -8.01 0.81 10.63
N ASN A 96 -8.05 0.43 9.36
CA ASN A 96 -8.71 1.24 8.34
C ASN A 96 -10.23 1.07 8.49
N GLU A 97 -10.97 2.16 8.43
CA GLU A 97 -12.42 2.20 8.62
C GLU A 97 -13.17 2.65 7.36
N PHE A 98 -12.45 2.96 6.27
CA PHE A 98 -13.04 3.53 5.06
C PHE A 98 -13.04 2.59 3.86
N GLY A 99 -11.96 1.87 3.65
CA GLY A 99 -11.78 0.94 2.54
C GLY A 99 -10.31 0.72 2.21
N MET A 100 -10.01 -0.46 1.69
CA MET A 100 -8.66 -0.85 1.30
C MET A 100 -8.74 -1.73 0.05
N VAL A 101 -7.71 -1.68 -0.79
CA VAL A 101 -7.62 -2.57 -1.95
C VAL A 101 -7.44 -4.01 -1.48
N PRO A 102 -8.17 -5.00 -2.04
CA PRO A 102 -8.12 -6.39 -1.60
C PRO A 102 -6.71 -6.98 -1.49
N ALA A 103 -5.90 -6.84 -2.51
CA ALA A 103 -4.53 -7.36 -2.51
C ALA A 103 -3.65 -6.73 -1.42
N SER A 104 -3.79 -5.42 -1.18
CA SER A 104 -3.07 -4.74 -0.09
C SER A 104 -3.49 -5.25 1.29
N ALA A 105 -4.79 -5.49 1.47
CA ALA A 105 -5.33 -6.03 2.71
C ALA A 105 -4.81 -7.45 2.98
N GLU A 106 -4.79 -8.31 1.96
CA GLU A 106 -4.28 -9.66 2.04
C GLU A 106 -2.78 -9.70 2.37
N GLU A 107 -1.96 -8.89 1.70
CA GLU A 107 -0.52 -8.83 1.97
C GLU A 107 -0.21 -8.31 3.39
N ILE A 108 -0.96 -7.31 3.88
CA ILE A 108 -0.83 -6.84 5.26
C ILE A 108 -1.20 -7.95 6.24
N ARG A 109 -2.32 -8.66 5.99
CA ARG A 109 -2.73 -9.81 6.80
C ARG A 109 -1.65 -10.90 6.82
N LEU A 110 -1.09 -11.26 5.67
CA LEU A 110 -0.01 -12.26 5.58
C LEU A 110 1.24 -11.79 6.33
N ALA A 111 1.60 -10.51 6.24
CA ALA A 111 2.71 -9.94 6.99
C ALA A 111 2.46 -9.96 8.52
N ILE A 112 1.21 -9.78 8.96
CA ILE A 112 0.81 -9.93 10.36
C ILE A 112 0.96 -11.38 10.81
N LEU A 113 0.48 -12.35 10.02
CA LEU A 113 0.62 -13.77 10.31
C LEU A 113 2.10 -14.17 10.43
N ASP A 114 2.92 -13.78 9.46
CA ASP A 114 4.35 -14.01 9.47
C ASP A 114 5.02 -13.38 10.73
N PHE A 115 4.65 -12.15 11.09
CA PHE A 115 5.16 -11.50 12.28
C PHE A 115 4.80 -12.26 13.58
N LYS A 116 3.58 -12.79 13.66
CA LYS A 116 3.09 -13.57 14.82
C LYS A 116 3.86 -14.88 15.05
N GLU A 117 4.45 -15.48 14.01
CA GLU A 117 5.31 -16.66 14.16
C GLU A 117 6.50 -16.42 15.10
N SER A 118 6.91 -15.18 15.33
CA SER A 118 7.95 -14.81 16.30
C SER A 118 7.48 -14.87 17.77
N GLY A 119 6.19 -15.16 18.02
CA GLY A 119 5.59 -15.15 19.35
C GLY A 119 5.27 -13.73 19.89
N LYS A 120 5.45 -12.68 19.07
CA LYS A 120 5.15 -11.31 19.44
C LYS A 120 3.67 -11.03 19.21
N PHE A 121 3.05 -10.26 20.12
CA PHE A 121 1.63 -9.99 20.06
C PHE A 121 1.26 -8.97 18.97
N VAL A 122 0.02 -9.07 18.49
CA VAL A 122 -0.61 -8.10 17.60
C VAL A 122 -1.95 -7.69 18.17
N ILE A 123 -2.09 -6.40 18.46
CA ILE A 123 -3.33 -5.78 18.95
C ILE A 123 -3.79 -4.75 17.94
N THR A 124 -5.05 -4.84 17.52
CA THR A 124 -5.68 -3.87 16.64
C THR A 124 -6.78 -3.12 17.38
N HIS A 125 -6.90 -1.82 17.13
CA HIS A 125 -8.02 -1.00 17.57
C HIS A 125 -8.72 -0.34 16.38
N SER A 126 -10.04 -0.47 16.31
CA SER A 126 -10.93 0.30 15.44
C SER A 126 -11.81 1.24 16.27
N GLN A 127 -12.14 2.41 15.74
CA GLN A 127 -13.21 3.22 16.31
C GLN A 127 -14.59 2.63 16.01
N GLY A 128 -14.74 1.96 14.85
CA GLY A 128 -15.94 1.24 14.42
C GLY A 128 -15.79 0.80 12.97
N PHE A 129 -16.54 -0.21 12.59
CA PHE A 129 -16.61 -0.65 11.19
C PHE A 129 -17.98 -0.24 10.62
N GLU A 130 -18.21 1.06 10.47
CA GLU A 130 -19.50 1.62 10.05
C GLU A 130 -19.54 1.89 8.55
N GLY A 131 -20.22 1.04 7.79
CA GLY A 131 -20.42 1.21 6.34
C GLY A 131 -19.17 0.97 5.50
N THR A 132 -18.23 0.17 5.98
CA THR A 132 -17.02 -0.23 5.26
C THR A 132 -17.22 -1.54 4.49
N THR A 133 -16.22 -1.92 3.69
CA THR A 133 -16.16 -3.21 2.99
C THR A 133 -15.46 -4.27 3.83
N LEU A 134 -15.43 -5.51 3.35
CA LEU A 134 -14.72 -6.62 3.99
C LEU A 134 -13.20 -6.43 4.11
N THR A 135 -12.61 -5.71 3.17
CA THR A 135 -11.15 -5.61 3.04
C THR A 135 -10.43 -5.01 4.25
N PRO A 136 -10.92 -3.91 4.89
CA PRO A 136 -10.28 -3.39 6.10
C PRO A 136 -10.30 -4.37 7.26
N TYR A 137 -11.40 -5.11 7.41
CA TYR A 137 -11.49 -6.10 8.47
C TYR A 137 -10.58 -7.31 8.18
N MET A 138 -10.56 -7.80 6.94
CA MET A 138 -9.64 -8.87 6.52
C MET A 138 -8.18 -8.51 6.79
N ALA A 139 -7.77 -7.27 6.53
CA ALA A 139 -6.39 -6.84 6.77
C ALA A 139 -5.92 -7.05 8.21
N ILE A 140 -6.85 -7.03 9.19
CA ILE A 140 -6.53 -7.11 10.62
C ILE A 140 -7.11 -8.35 11.30
N SER A 141 -7.85 -9.19 10.58
CA SER A 141 -8.54 -10.37 11.15
C SER A 141 -7.60 -11.34 11.85
N ALA A 142 -6.31 -11.38 11.42
CA ALA A 142 -5.26 -12.20 12.01
C ALA A 142 -4.67 -11.65 13.33
N SER A 143 -5.12 -10.50 13.83
CA SER A 143 -4.67 -9.95 15.11
C SER A 143 -5.02 -10.89 16.28
N ASP A 144 -4.20 -10.87 17.34
CA ASP A 144 -4.50 -11.64 18.55
C ASP A 144 -5.69 -11.06 19.31
N GLU A 145 -5.82 -9.74 19.29
CA GLU A 145 -6.93 -9.01 19.89
C GLU A 145 -7.40 -7.89 18.97
N ILE A 146 -8.68 -7.89 18.65
CA ILE A 146 -9.35 -6.80 17.92
C ILE A 146 -10.22 -6.04 18.92
N TRP A 147 -9.86 -4.80 19.16
CA TRP A 147 -10.58 -3.87 20.03
C TRP A 147 -11.46 -2.96 19.19
N GLN A 148 -12.69 -2.74 19.63
CA GLN A 148 -13.59 -1.76 19.02
C GLN A 148 -14.21 -0.89 20.10
N GLN A 149 -14.44 0.39 19.77
CA GLN A 149 -15.17 1.31 20.66
C GLN A 149 -16.63 0.87 20.75
N ASP A 150 -17.16 0.82 21.98
CA ASP A 150 -18.49 0.26 22.29
C ASP A 150 -19.65 1.11 21.76
N THR A 151 -19.44 2.40 21.55
CA THR A 151 -20.46 3.35 21.07
C THR A 151 -20.65 3.34 19.56
N THR A 152 -19.95 2.47 18.84
CA THR A 152 -19.97 2.42 17.36
C THR A 152 -20.51 1.09 16.85
N GLY A 153 -21.02 1.08 15.61
CA GLY A 153 -21.55 -0.10 14.98
C GLY A 153 -20.50 -1.01 14.34
N PHE A 154 -20.94 -2.20 13.99
CA PHE A 154 -20.22 -3.14 13.14
C PHE A 154 -21.08 -3.39 11.89
N ALA A 155 -20.85 -2.57 10.88
CA ALA A 155 -21.63 -2.54 9.65
C ALA A 155 -20.70 -2.73 8.44
N ILE A 156 -20.30 -3.98 8.22
CA ILE A 156 -19.44 -4.34 7.10
C ILE A 156 -20.30 -4.83 5.95
N ALA A 157 -20.25 -4.14 4.82
CA ALA A 157 -20.92 -4.54 3.59
C ALA A 157 -20.06 -5.56 2.82
N GLY A 158 -20.73 -6.33 1.93
CA GLY A 158 -20.07 -7.18 0.96
C GLY A 158 -19.28 -6.39 -0.10
N LEU A 159 -18.98 -7.03 -1.22
CA LEU A 159 -18.33 -6.41 -2.37
C LEU A 159 -19.36 -5.94 -3.38
N ARG A 160 -19.13 -4.79 -3.99
CA ARG A 160 -19.91 -4.32 -5.13
C ARG A 160 -18.98 -3.77 -6.22
N SER A 161 -19.43 -3.88 -7.46
CA SER A 161 -18.86 -3.18 -8.60
C SER A 161 -19.95 -2.31 -9.24
N GLU A 162 -19.58 -1.11 -9.63
CA GLU A 162 -20.45 -0.17 -10.31
C GLU A 162 -19.71 0.39 -11.54
N THR A 163 -20.35 0.30 -12.70
CA THR A 163 -19.80 0.78 -13.96
C THR A 163 -20.78 1.75 -14.60
N GLY A 164 -20.31 2.96 -14.89
CA GLY A 164 -21.09 3.92 -15.66
C GLY A 164 -21.01 3.63 -17.17
N PHE A 165 -22.13 3.71 -17.88
CA PHE A 165 -22.20 3.52 -19.32
C PHE A 165 -22.64 4.82 -20.00
N TYR A 166 -21.89 5.28 -20.97
CA TYR A 166 -22.12 6.53 -21.69
C TYR A 166 -22.65 6.34 -23.10
N GLY A 167 -22.93 5.11 -23.55
CA GLY A 167 -23.48 4.82 -24.87
C GLY A 167 -24.73 5.63 -25.19
N GLY A 168 -25.68 5.75 -24.24
CA GLY A 168 -26.88 6.58 -24.43
C GLY A 168 -26.61 8.08 -24.56
N VAL A 169 -25.52 8.59 -23.97
CA VAL A 169 -25.11 10.00 -24.19
C VAL A 169 -24.64 10.20 -25.64
N PHE A 170 -23.80 9.30 -26.12
CA PHE A 170 -23.30 9.35 -27.49
C PHE A 170 -24.44 9.20 -28.52
N GLU A 171 -25.37 8.27 -28.27
CA GLU A 171 -26.56 8.10 -29.11
C GLU A 171 -27.41 9.38 -29.17
N LYS A 172 -27.65 10.02 -28.00
CA LYS A 172 -28.43 11.27 -27.92
C LYS A 172 -27.85 12.41 -28.76
N TYR A 173 -26.52 12.46 -28.90
CA TYR A 173 -25.83 13.51 -29.66
C TYR A 173 -25.37 13.04 -31.06
N ASP A 174 -25.89 11.92 -31.56
CA ASP A 174 -25.51 11.29 -32.84
C ASP A 174 -23.98 11.12 -32.98
N ALA A 175 -23.29 10.90 -31.89
CA ALA A 175 -21.87 10.59 -31.88
C ALA A 175 -21.68 9.07 -31.85
N LYS A 176 -20.77 8.55 -32.67
CA LYS A 176 -20.49 7.11 -32.75
C LYS A 176 -19.05 6.83 -32.31
N PRO A 177 -18.81 6.45 -31.04
CA PRO A 177 -17.49 6.05 -30.60
C PRO A 177 -17.05 4.78 -31.35
N GLN A 178 -15.87 4.84 -31.94
CA GLN A 178 -15.28 3.72 -32.70
C GLN A 178 -14.15 3.11 -31.89
N PHE A 179 -14.32 1.85 -31.55
CA PHE A 179 -13.31 1.05 -30.82
C PHE A 179 -13.14 -0.29 -31.52
N GLU A 180 -11.90 -0.75 -31.60
CA GLU A 180 -11.62 -2.13 -31.90
C GLU A 180 -11.52 -2.93 -30.61
N GLN A 181 -12.21 -4.06 -30.56
CA GLN A 181 -12.32 -4.90 -29.37
C GLN A 181 -12.05 -6.36 -29.77
N PHE A 182 -11.03 -6.96 -29.13
CA PHE A 182 -10.73 -8.37 -29.32
C PHE A 182 -11.53 -9.20 -28.33
N HIS A 183 -12.51 -9.95 -28.86
CA HIS A 183 -13.41 -10.81 -28.12
C HIS A 183 -14.30 -10.09 -27.08
N GLU A 184 -15.32 -10.78 -26.62
CA GLU A 184 -16.43 -10.24 -25.81
C GLU A 184 -16.01 -9.86 -24.38
N TYR A 185 -14.92 -10.46 -23.86
CA TYR A 185 -14.43 -10.18 -22.49
C TYR A 185 -13.49 -8.98 -22.39
N LYS A 186 -13.13 -8.33 -23.51
CA LYS A 186 -12.36 -7.09 -23.52
C LYS A 186 -13.27 -5.89 -23.26
N ASN A 187 -13.69 -5.69 -22.01
CA ASN A 187 -14.81 -4.83 -21.61
C ASN A 187 -14.54 -3.32 -21.62
N ALA A 188 -13.30 -2.85 -21.81
CA ALA A 188 -12.94 -1.44 -21.66
C ALA A 188 -13.72 -0.49 -22.61
N ALA A 189 -14.05 -0.94 -23.82
CA ALA A 189 -14.84 -0.16 -24.79
C ALA A 189 -16.33 -0.06 -24.39
N ASN A 190 -16.85 -1.02 -23.61
CA ASN A 190 -18.26 -1.11 -23.28
C ASN A 190 -18.77 0.14 -22.54
N VAL A 191 -17.94 0.80 -21.75
CA VAL A 191 -18.26 2.06 -21.05
C VAL A 191 -18.74 3.14 -22.05
N TYR A 192 -18.21 3.16 -23.26
CA TYR A 192 -18.53 4.15 -24.27
C TYR A 192 -19.55 3.67 -25.30
N THR A 193 -19.62 2.34 -25.55
CA THR A 193 -20.41 1.77 -26.63
C THR A 193 -21.72 1.14 -26.18
N GLN A 194 -21.88 0.87 -24.89
CA GLN A 194 -23.05 0.19 -24.33
C GLN A 194 -23.83 1.12 -23.38
N THR A 195 -25.07 0.76 -23.12
CA THR A 195 -25.95 1.42 -22.14
C THR A 195 -26.13 0.60 -20.86
N ASP A 196 -25.68 -0.66 -20.86
CA ASP A 196 -25.70 -1.60 -19.73
C ASP A 196 -24.61 -2.65 -19.92
N TYR A 197 -24.44 -3.53 -18.95
CA TYR A 197 -23.54 -4.68 -19.04
C TYR A 197 -23.92 -5.63 -20.17
N THR A 198 -22.95 -5.99 -21.00
CA THR A 198 -23.10 -7.22 -21.84
C THR A 198 -23.02 -8.45 -20.96
N ASP A 199 -23.51 -9.61 -21.47
CA ASP A 199 -23.49 -10.87 -20.72
C ASP A 199 -22.06 -11.25 -20.31
N ALA A 200 -21.10 -11.17 -21.23
CA ALA A 200 -19.69 -11.44 -20.96
C ALA A 200 -19.07 -10.47 -19.93
N HIS A 201 -19.43 -9.18 -19.99
CA HIS A 201 -18.98 -8.20 -19.01
C HIS A 201 -19.54 -8.48 -17.62
N ARG A 202 -20.83 -8.82 -17.53
CA ARG A 202 -21.51 -9.19 -16.28
C ARG A 202 -20.93 -10.48 -15.69
N GLU A 203 -20.72 -11.50 -16.52
CA GLU A 203 -20.12 -12.77 -16.11
C GLU A 203 -18.72 -12.57 -15.53
N SER A 204 -17.83 -11.87 -16.24
CA SER A 204 -16.45 -11.62 -15.78
C SER A 204 -16.41 -10.83 -14.47
N THR A 205 -17.27 -9.81 -14.34
CA THR A 205 -17.35 -9.00 -13.13
C THR A 205 -17.86 -9.83 -11.95
N ASN A 206 -18.92 -10.62 -12.13
CA ASN A 206 -19.46 -11.48 -11.08
C ASN A 206 -18.44 -12.56 -10.67
N SER A 207 -17.76 -13.19 -11.63
CA SER A 207 -16.74 -14.19 -11.35
C SER A 207 -15.60 -13.60 -10.49
N LEU A 208 -15.13 -12.39 -10.83
CA LEU A 208 -14.11 -11.69 -10.05
C LEU A 208 -14.60 -11.38 -8.63
N LEU A 209 -15.79 -10.79 -8.49
CA LEU A 209 -16.34 -10.43 -7.17
C LEU A 209 -16.56 -11.66 -6.29
N THR A 210 -17.10 -12.75 -6.86
CA THR A 210 -17.30 -14.00 -6.15
C THR A 210 -15.99 -14.59 -5.66
N SER A 211 -14.98 -14.68 -6.54
CA SER A 211 -13.68 -15.22 -6.19
C SER A 211 -13.01 -14.40 -5.07
N LEU A 212 -13.07 -13.08 -5.14
CA LEU A 212 -12.54 -12.20 -4.08
C LEU A 212 -13.30 -12.38 -2.76
N TYR A 213 -14.63 -12.41 -2.82
CA TYR A 213 -15.47 -12.57 -1.64
C TYR A 213 -15.22 -13.91 -0.94
N ASP A 214 -15.20 -15.00 -1.69
CA ASP A 214 -14.99 -16.35 -1.15
C ASP A 214 -13.59 -16.47 -0.52
N SER A 215 -12.58 -15.92 -1.17
CA SER A 215 -11.23 -15.87 -0.62
C SER A 215 -11.17 -15.09 0.70
N MET A 216 -11.79 -13.91 0.76
CA MET A 216 -11.83 -13.11 1.99
C MET A 216 -12.58 -13.80 3.11
N MET A 217 -13.72 -14.42 2.82
CA MET A 217 -14.49 -15.19 3.80
C MET A 217 -13.70 -16.34 4.38
N ALA A 218 -13.01 -17.11 3.53
CA ALA A 218 -12.17 -18.22 3.98
C ALA A 218 -11.00 -17.73 4.88
N GLN A 219 -10.39 -16.62 4.53
CA GLN A 219 -9.28 -16.04 5.29
C GLN A 219 -9.75 -15.53 6.66
N ILE A 220 -10.83 -14.75 6.71
CA ILE A 220 -11.41 -14.24 7.97
C ILE A 220 -11.85 -15.41 8.85
N SER A 221 -12.52 -16.42 8.28
CA SER A 221 -12.97 -17.61 9.00
C SER A 221 -11.82 -18.36 9.65
N THR A 222 -10.74 -18.54 8.91
CA THR A 222 -9.51 -19.18 9.41
C THR A 222 -8.92 -18.38 10.57
N ASP A 223 -8.78 -17.07 10.43
CA ASP A 223 -8.16 -16.20 11.45
C ASP A 223 -9.00 -16.12 12.72
N ARG A 224 -10.32 -16.05 12.58
CA ARG A 224 -11.27 -15.98 13.68
C ARG A 224 -11.67 -17.35 14.23
N LYS A 225 -11.12 -18.44 13.64
CA LYS A 225 -11.36 -19.84 14.05
C LYS A 225 -12.86 -20.20 14.06
N GLN A 226 -13.58 -19.76 13.03
CA GLN A 226 -15.02 -19.98 12.84
C GLN A 226 -15.27 -20.65 11.49
N SER A 227 -16.47 -21.22 11.31
CA SER A 227 -16.85 -21.70 9.98
C SER A 227 -17.15 -20.52 9.05
N THR A 228 -16.96 -20.72 7.75
CA THR A 228 -17.26 -19.72 6.73
C THR A 228 -18.73 -19.32 6.76
N GLU A 229 -19.62 -20.29 7.02
CA GLU A 229 -21.06 -20.07 7.12
C GLU A 229 -21.41 -19.17 8.32
N ALA A 230 -20.76 -19.37 9.48
CA ALA A 230 -20.98 -18.55 10.67
C ALA A 230 -20.53 -17.11 10.44
N VAL A 231 -19.33 -16.91 9.87
CA VAL A 231 -18.81 -15.58 9.54
C VAL A 231 -19.70 -14.90 8.49
N LYS A 232 -20.09 -15.62 7.44
CA LYS A 232 -20.98 -15.11 6.40
C LYS A 232 -22.34 -14.68 6.96
N ALA A 233 -22.93 -15.46 7.85
CA ALA A 233 -24.22 -15.12 8.46
C ALA A 233 -24.17 -13.79 9.24
N VAL A 234 -23.06 -13.46 9.88
CA VAL A 234 -22.89 -12.17 10.55
C VAL A 234 -22.81 -11.04 9.54
N PHE A 235 -22.03 -11.18 8.48
CA PHE A 235 -21.92 -10.12 7.47
C PHE A 235 -23.22 -9.92 6.68
N ASP A 236 -23.94 -11.01 6.35
CA ASP A 236 -25.20 -10.96 5.60
C ASP A 236 -26.34 -10.29 6.41
N THR A 237 -26.26 -10.32 7.74
CA THR A 237 -27.25 -9.70 8.64
C THR A 237 -26.80 -8.35 9.22
N SER A 238 -25.68 -7.79 8.71
CA SER A 238 -25.20 -6.45 9.07
C SER A 238 -26.27 -5.37 8.84
N PRO A 239 -26.36 -4.31 9.67
CA PRO A 239 -25.42 -3.91 10.73
C PRO A 239 -25.68 -4.55 12.09
N HIS A 240 -24.64 -4.65 12.91
CA HIS A 240 -24.70 -5.13 14.29
C HIS A 240 -24.22 -4.08 15.27
N SER A 241 -24.58 -4.23 16.55
CA SER A 241 -23.93 -3.50 17.63
C SER A 241 -22.51 -4.02 17.86
N ALA A 242 -21.69 -3.24 18.54
CA ALA A 242 -20.33 -3.68 18.92
C ALA A 242 -20.38 -4.92 19.84
N GLU A 243 -21.39 -4.98 20.75
CA GLU A 243 -21.61 -6.12 21.62
C GLU A 243 -22.00 -7.40 20.85
N ASP A 244 -22.83 -7.29 19.82
CA ASP A 244 -23.23 -8.45 19.03
C ASP A 244 -22.07 -8.92 18.14
N ALA A 245 -21.26 -8.03 17.58
CA ALA A 245 -20.03 -8.39 16.87
C ALA A 245 -19.03 -9.10 17.80
N LYS A 246 -18.94 -8.68 19.07
CA LYS A 246 -18.14 -9.36 20.09
C LYS A 246 -18.70 -10.74 20.43
N LYS A 247 -20.00 -10.88 20.64
CA LYS A 247 -20.64 -12.18 20.86
C LYS A 247 -20.43 -13.13 19.68
N ALA A 248 -20.43 -12.58 18.46
CA ALA A 248 -20.14 -13.31 17.24
C ALA A 248 -18.64 -13.65 17.07
N GLY A 249 -17.78 -13.20 17.96
CA GLY A 249 -16.33 -13.50 17.93
C GLY A 249 -15.56 -12.77 16.84
N LEU A 250 -16.13 -11.71 16.26
CA LEU A 250 -15.43 -10.86 15.29
C LEU A 250 -14.68 -9.68 15.96
N ILE A 251 -15.11 -9.32 17.16
CA ILE A 251 -14.42 -8.37 18.06
C ILE A 251 -14.08 -9.10 19.36
N ASP A 252 -12.90 -8.85 19.92
CA ASP A 252 -12.46 -9.50 21.15
C ASP A 252 -12.75 -8.64 22.38
N VAL A 253 -12.50 -7.34 22.28
CA VAL A 253 -12.61 -6.43 23.41
C VAL A 253 -13.32 -5.15 23.00
N LEU A 254 -14.26 -4.70 23.82
CA LEU A 254 -14.85 -3.37 23.70
C LEU A 254 -14.08 -2.38 24.55
N GLY A 255 -13.64 -1.28 23.95
CA GLY A 255 -12.88 -0.26 24.66
C GLY A 255 -12.30 0.81 23.76
N HIS A 256 -11.96 1.94 24.38
CA HIS A 256 -11.41 3.09 23.70
C HIS A 256 -9.93 2.91 23.33
N TYR A 257 -9.48 3.69 22.36
CA TYR A 257 -8.11 3.68 21.85
C TYR A 257 -7.03 3.75 22.96
N ASN A 258 -7.21 4.65 23.93
CA ASN A 258 -6.20 4.80 24.99
C ASN A 258 -6.11 3.56 25.87
N ALA A 259 -7.22 2.87 26.14
CA ALA A 259 -7.23 1.61 26.91
C ALA A 259 -6.52 0.49 26.13
N ALA A 260 -6.83 0.32 24.85
CA ALA A 260 -6.16 -0.66 24.00
C ALA A 260 -4.65 -0.39 23.88
N ARG A 261 -4.26 0.88 23.75
CA ARG A 261 -2.87 1.30 23.68
C ARG A 261 -2.11 1.05 24.98
N GLU A 262 -2.75 1.33 26.12
CA GLU A 262 -2.14 1.05 27.43
C GLU A 262 -2.01 -0.46 27.67
N HIS A 263 -3.02 -1.24 27.32
CA HIS A 263 -2.96 -2.70 27.35
C HIS A 263 -1.78 -3.24 26.51
N ALA A 264 -1.57 -2.74 25.30
CA ALA A 264 -0.42 -3.09 24.48
C ALA A 264 0.92 -2.70 25.13
N ARG A 265 0.97 -1.54 25.82
CA ARG A 265 2.16 -1.09 26.56
C ARG A 265 2.47 -2.00 27.73
N GLU A 266 1.48 -2.38 28.54
CA GLU A 266 1.62 -3.28 29.67
C GLU A 266 2.11 -4.65 29.22
N LYS A 267 1.51 -5.20 28.15
CA LYS A 267 1.90 -6.50 27.56
C LYS A 267 3.35 -6.48 27.05
N ALA A 268 3.86 -5.33 26.60
CA ALA A 268 5.24 -5.16 26.17
C ALA A 268 6.25 -4.93 27.31
N GLY A 269 5.80 -4.72 28.55
CA GLY A 269 6.67 -4.54 29.73
C GLY A 269 6.54 -3.21 30.46
N GLY A 270 5.44 -2.47 30.26
CA GLY A 270 5.02 -1.33 31.08
C GLY A 270 5.46 0.04 30.59
N LYS A 271 5.50 1.01 31.50
CA LYS A 271 5.57 2.46 31.18
C LYS A 271 6.77 2.92 30.35
N SER A 272 7.88 2.19 30.36
CA SER A 272 9.08 2.54 29.59
C SER A 272 8.97 2.19 28.09
N VAL A 273 7.91 1.49 27.68
CA VAL A 273 7.71 1.05 26.29
C VAL A 273 7.29 2.23 25.42
N LYS A 274 8.00 2.41 24.33
CA LYS A 274 7.69 3.43 23.32
C LYS A 274 6.93 2.81 22.13
N PHE A 275 6.04 3.60 21.51
CA PHE A 275 5.39 3.23 20.25
C PHE A 275 6.18 3.83 19.10
N LEU A 276 6.70 2.97 18.23
CA LEU A 276 7.50 3.36 17.07
C LEU A 276 6.66 3.24 15.80
N PRO A 277 6.37 4.36 15.08
CA PRO A 277 5.73 4.27 13.79
C PRO A 277 6.49 3.32 12.86
N ILE A 278 5.77 2.41 12.18
CA ILE A 278 6.38 1.40 11.31
C ILE A 278 7.18 2.02 10.16
N THR A 279 6.81 3.20 9.70
CA THR A 279 7.54 3.99 8.70
C THR A 279 8.89 4.50 9.20
N ASN A 280 9.06 4.63 10.51
CA ASN A 280 10.31 5.07 11.15
C ASN A 280 11.17 3.88 11.62
N TYR A 281 10.68 2.65 11.46
CA TYR A 281 11.44 1.48 11.87
C TYR A 281 12.63 1.26 10.93
N ALA A 282 13.82 1.43 11.48
CA ALA A 282 15.08 1.15 10.79
C ALA A 282 15.79 -0.01 11.51
N PRO A 283 15.78 -1.22 10.94
CA PRO A 283 16.42 -2.38 11.57
C PRO A 283 17.93 -2.17 11.66
N LYS A 284 18.50 -2.58 12.79
CA LYS A 284 19.95 -2.56 13.01
C LYS A 284 20.61 -3.72 12.28
N GLY A 285 21.74 -3.46 11.64
CA GLY A 285 22.59 -4.48 11.03
C GLY A 285 22.71 -4.34 9.50
N TYR A 286 23.79 -4.86 8.97
CA TYR A 286 24.03 -4.94 7.53
C TYR A 286 23.42 -6.24 7.00
N VAL A 287 22.71 -6.14 5.88
CA VAL A 287 22.31 -7.32 5.12
C VAL A 287 23.53 -7.83 4.38
N THR A 288 24.00 -9.03 4.73
CA THR A 288 25.06 -9.74 4.01
C THR A 288 24.44 -10.86 3.19
N GLY A 289 24.96 -11.11 2.00
CA GLY A 289 24.48 -12.19 1.14
C GLY A 289 24.20 -11.70 -0.28
N PRO A 290 23.58 -12.56 -1.12
CA PRO A 290 23.22 -12.23 -2.49
C PRO A 290 22.27 -11.04 -2.54
N VAL A 291 22.44 -10.19 -3.54
CA VAL A 291 21.61 -9.01 -3.75
C VAL A 291 20.48 -9.37 -4.68
N ILE A 292 19.25 -9.10 -4.27
CA ILE A 292 18.07 -9.16 -5.12
C ILE A 292 17.64 -7.73 -5.42
N ALA A 293 17.62 -7.37 -6.71
CA ALA A 293 17.11 -6.08 -7.13
C ALA A 293 15.59 -6.05 -6.98
N PHE A 294 15.06 -5.00 -6.37
CA PHE A 294 13.63 -4.72 -6.33
C PHE A 294 13.35 -3.55 -7.27
N ILE A 295 12.59 -3.81 -8.32
CA ILE A 295 12.10 -2.80 -9.27
C ILE A 295 10.61 -2.64 -9.04
N GLY A 296 10.11 -1.41 -8.87
CA GLY A 296 8.70 -1.13 -8.66
C GLY A 296 8.12 -0.34 -9.83
N GLY A 297 6.91 -0.70 -10.26
CA GLY A 297 6.13 0.02 -11.25
C GLY A 297 4.68 0.18 -10.77
N GLN A 298 4.22 1.43 -10.62
CA GLN A 298 2.89 1.74 -10.12
C GLN A 298 2.21 2.84 -10.96
N GLY A 299 0.89 2.72 -11.13
CA GLY A 299 0.08 3.64 -11.92
C GLY A 299 0.05 3.31 -13.42
N PRO A 300 -0.60 4.13 -14.27
CA PRO A 300 -0.69 3.88 -15.70
C PRO A 300 0.68 3.74 -16.37
N VAL A 301 0.80 2.82 -17.32
CA VAL A 301 2.01 2.65 -18.14
C VAL A 301 2.08 3.78 -19.17
N VAL A 302 3.17 4.54 -19.15
CA VAL A 302 3.39 5.69 -20.03
C VAL A 302 4.74 5.61 -20.73
N THR A 303 4.88 6.25 -21.89
CA THR A 303 6.18 6.46 -22.54
C THR A 303 7.00 7.49 -21.75
N GLY A 304 8.31 7.32 -21.75
CA GLY A 304 9.22 8.24 -21.04
C GLY A 304 9.42 7.86 -19.58
N GLU A 305 9.63 8.86 -18.74
CA GLU A 305 9.99 8.68 -17.33
C GLU A 305 8.77 8.45 -16.42
N SER A 306 9.01 7.73 -15.33
CA SER A 306 8.01 7.52 -14.28
C SER A 306 7.77 8.79 -13.48
N ALA A 307 6.52 9.05 -13.13
CA ALA A 307 6.18 9.98 -12.06
C ALA A 307 5.97 9.20 -10.76
N ASP A 308 6.72 9.54 -9.72
CA ASP A 308 6.67 8.89 -8.43
C ASP A 308 6.40 9.89 -7.29
N SER A 309 6.22 9.36 -6.07
CA SER A 309 5.94 10.15 -4.87
C SER A 309 7.13 11.03 -4.42
N SER A 310 8.31 10.89 -5.00
CA SER A 310 9.47 11.74 -4.69
C SER A 310 9.41 13.10 -5.39
N ASN A 311 8.68 13.18 -6.51
CA ASN A 311 8.46 14.44 -7.21
C ASN A 311 7.28 15.21 -6.59
N PRO A 312 7.51 16.33 -5.87
CA PRO A 312 6.45 17.10 -5.24
C PRO A 312 5.50 17.77 -6.24
N PHE A 313 5.84 17.80 -7.52
CA PHE A 313 5.02 18.36 -8.60
C PHE A 313 4.26 17.29 -9.38
N ALA A 314 4.51 16.00 -9.11
CA ALA A 314 3.73 14.92 -9.74
C ALA A 314 2.32 14.90 -9.17
N THR A 315 1.34 15.02 -10.04
CA THR A 315 -0.09 14.99 -9.67
C THR A 315 -0.64 13.58 -9.58
N SER A 316 0.07 12.59 -10.14
CA SER A 316 -0.31 11.18 -10.13
C SER A 316 0.93 10.31 -10.33
N LEU A 317 0.86 9.08 -9.83
CA LEU A 317 1.88 8.06 -10.08
C LEU A 317 1.75 7.52 -11.50
N SER A 318 2.88 7.24 -12.15
CA SER A 318 2.91 6.54 -13.44
C SER A 318 4.14 5.64 -13.57
N MET A 319 4.01 4.57 -14.34
CA MET A 319 5.06 3.64 -14.67
C MET A 319 5.63 3.96 -16.05
N GLY A 320 6.75 4.68 -16.10
CA GLY A 320 7.41 5.08 -17.35
C GLY A 320 8.28 3.97 -17.92
N GLY A 321 8.12 3.72 -19.23
CA GLY A 321 8.90 2.69 -19.94
C GLY A 321 10.41 2.91 -19.81
N ASP A 322 10.88 4.15 -19.97
CA ASP A 322 12.31 4.47 -19.90
C ASP A 322 12.87 4.24 -18.50
N SER A 323 12.15 4.67 -17.46
CA SER A 323 12.60 4.51 -16.07
C SER A 323 12.69 3.04 -15.67
N VAL A 324 11.69 2.24 -16.04
CA VAL A 324 11.66 0.82 -15.68
C VAL A 324 12.72 0.06 -16.48
N ALA A 325 12.82 0.27 -17.80
CA ALA A 325 13.85 -0.35 -18.61
C ALA A 325 15.26 0.00 -18.13
N HIS A 326 15.50 1.27 -17.76
CA HIS A 326 16.77 1.69 -17.18
C HIS A 326 17.09 0.98 -15.85
N ALA A 327 16.08 0.78 -14.99
CA ALA A 327 16.24 0.05 -13.73
C ALA A 327 16.64 -1.42 -13.97
N PHE A 328 16.06 -2.08 -14.98
CA PHE A 328 16.48 -3.40 -15.42
C PHE A 328 17.93 -3.40 -15.93
N ASP A 329 18.30 -2.42 -16.77
CA ASP A 329 19.67 -2.31 -17.29
C ASP A 329 20.71 -2.10 -16.18
N MET A 330 20.38 -1.33 -15.14
CA MET A 330 21.20 -1.19 -13.96
C MET A 330 21.36 -2.52 -13.21
N ALA A 331 20.27 -3.25 -13.01
CA ALA A 331 20.29 -4.56 -12.35
C ALA A 331 21.08 -5.60 -13.13
N ILE A 332 21.00 -5.59 -14.47
CA ILE A 332 21.78 -6.46 -15.37
C ILE A 332 23.28 -6.18 -15.22
N LYS A 333 23.69 -4.92 -15.22
CA LYS A 333 25.10 -4.49 -15.14
C LYS A 333 25.73 -4.74 -13.77
N ASP A 334 24.95 -4.72 -12.69
CA ASP A 334 25.48 -4.97 -11.35
C ASP A 334 25.73 -6.47 -11.13
N LYS A 335 27.02 -6.84 -11.04
CA LYS A 335 27.46 -8.22 -10.79
C LYS A 335 27.05 -8.78 -9.43
N LYS A 336 26.66 -7.93 -8.47
CA LYS A 336 26.20 -8.36 -7.15
C LYS A 336 24.73 -8.77 -7.16
N VAL A 337 23.97 -8.29 -8.14
CA VAL A 337 22.56 -8.66 -8.29
C VAL A 337 22.45 -10.05 -8.86
N GLU A 338 21.85 -10.97 -8.14
CA GLU A 338 21.67 -12.37 -8.54
C GLU A 338 20.27 -12.66 -9.10
N ALA A 339 19.28 -11.88 -8.71
CA ALA A 339 17.90 -12.00 -9.20
C ALA A 339 17.18 -10.66 -9.14
N ILE A 340 16.05 -10.56 -9.83
CA ILE A 340 15.21 -9.36 -9.89
C ILE A 340 13.80 -9.74 -9.43
N VAL A 341 13.25 -8.95 -8.50
CA VAL A 341 11.82 -8.91 -8.20
C VAL A 341 11.24 -7.65 -8.80
N PHE A 342 10.35 -7.80 -9.77
CA PHE A 342 9.64 -6.69 -10.37
C PHE A 342 8.21 -6.63 -9.83
N ARG A 343 7.93 -5.60 -9.02
CA ARG A 343 6.60 -5.34 -8.45
C ARG A 343 5.78 -4.50 -9.42
N VAL A 344 4.64 -5.03 -9.84
CA VAL A 344 3.75 -4.40 -10.82
C VAL A 344 2.40 -4.10 -10.19
N SER A 345 2.00 -2.83 -10.20
CA SER A 345 0.70 -2.37 -9.71
C SER A 345 0.10 -1.34 -10.69
N THR A 346 -0.46 -1.82 -11.80
CA THR A 346 -0.85 -0.98 -12.93
C THR A 346 -2.12 -1.46 -13.64
N PRO A 347 -3.00 -0.53 -14.08
CA PRO A 347 -4.11 -0.86 -14.98
C PRO A 347 -3.65 -1.17 -16.42
N GLY A 348 -2.35 -1.02 -16.72
CA GLY A 348 -1.82 -0.99 -18.06
C GLY A 348 -1.74 0.43 -18.61
N GLY A 349 -1.65 0.58 -19.93
CA GLY A 349 -1.52 1.88 -20.59
C GLY A 349 -0.91 1.76 -21.97
N SER A 350 0.13 2.56 -22.26
CA SER A 350 0.81 2.60 -23.56
C SER A 350 1.33 1.23 -24.00
N PRO A 351 0.91 0.71 -25.18
CA PRO A 351 1.44 -0.54 -25.71
C PRO A 351 2.95 -0.46 -25.95
N ALA A 352 3.44 0.66 -26.51
CA ALA A 352 4.85 0.84 -26.80
C ALA A 352 5.73 0.81 -25.53
N ALA A 353 5.29 1.47 -24.45
CA ALA A 353 6.00 1.43 -23.19
C ALA A 353 5.92 0.06 -22.51
N SER A 354 4.80 -0.64 -22.65
CA SER A 354 4.65 -2.00 -22.14
C SER A 354 5.57 -2.97 -22.86
N ASP A 355 5.72 -2.83 -24.19
CA ASP A 355 6.63 -3.63 -25.00
C ASP A 355 8.10 -3.38 -24.64
N GLN A 356 8.47 -2.12 -24.44
CA GLN A 356 9.80 -1.73 -23.98
C GLN A 356 10.17 -2.36 -22.61
N ILE A 357 9.20 -2.39 -21.67
CA ILE A 357 9.41 -3.04 -20.37
C ILE A 357 9.49 -4.57 -20.53
N HIS A 358 8.63 -5.15 -21.35
CA HIS A 358 8.65 -6.57 -21.64
C HIS A 358 10.00 -7.01 -22.24
N ASP A 359 10.57 -6.24 -23.18
CA ASP A 359 11.92 -6.45 -23.71
C ASP A 359 12.98 -6.38 -22.61
N ALA A 360 12.87 -5.41 -21.68
CA ALA A 360 13.81 -5.29 -20.56
C ALA A 360 13.78 -6.51 -19.64
N VAL A 361 12.60 -7.10 -19.39
CA VAL A 361 12.46 -8.39 -18.69
C VAL A 361 13.15 -9.50 -19.45
N ALA A 362 12.96 -9.60 -20.77
CA ALA A 362 13.61 -10.61 -21.60
C ALA A 362 15.13 -10.51 -21.53
N ARG A 363 15.68 -9.29 -21.70
CA ARG A 363 17.14 -9.03 -21.61
C ARG A 363 17.73 -9.40 -20.25
N ALA A 364 17.00 -9.20 -19.15
CA ALA A 364 17.46 -9.61 -17.83
C ALA A 364 17.59 -11.14 -17.72
N LYS A 365 16.62 -11.88 -18.25
CA LYS A 365 16.65 -13.36 -18.31
C LYS A 365 17.79 -13.85 -19.20
N GLU A 366 17.98 -13.27 -20.38
CA GLU A 366 19.08 -13.60 -21.30
C GLU A 366 20.45 -13.34 -20.65
N ALA A 367 20.55 -12.31 -19.78
CA ALA A 367 21.74 -12.05 -18.98
C ALA A 367 21.94 -13.02 -17.79
N GLY A 368 21.08 -14.05 -17.67
CA GLY A 368 21.15 -15.06 -16.62
C GLY A 368 20.64 -14.60 -15.25
N LYS A 369 19.85 -13.53 -15.20
CA LYS A 369 19.24 -13.04 -13.95
C LYS A 369 17.77 -13.45 -13.91
N PRO A 370 17.36 -14.37 -13.01
CA PRO A 370 15.96 -14.74 -12.84
C PRO A 370 15.10 -13.52 -12.53
N VAL A 371 13.94 -13.40 -13.17
CA VAL A 371 12.96 -12.34 -12.97
C VAL A 371 11.67 -12.92 -12.40
N ILE A 372 11.34 -12.52 -11.18
CA ILE A 372 10.08 -12.85 -10.52
C ILE A 372 9.19 -11.63 -10.56
N ILE A 373 7.97 -11.79 -11.09
CA ILE A 373 6.96 -10.73 -11.05
C ILE A 373 6.13 -10.88 -9.77
N SER A 374 6.02 -9.80 -9.04
CA SER A 374 5.08 -9.67 -7.93
C SER A 374 3.95 -8.72 -8.34
N MET A 375 2.77 -9.27 -8.62
CA MET A 375 1.59 -8.48 -8.94
C MET A 375 1.01 -7.88 -7.66
N GLY A 376 0.81 -6.56 -7.66
CA GLY A 376 0.28 -5.80 -6.53
C GLY A 376 -1.24 -5.65 -6.57
N GLN A 377 -1.71 -4.42 -6.50
CA GLN A 377 -3.14 -4.13 -6.43
C GLN A 377 -3.89 -4.60 -7.70
N TYR A 378 -3.27 -4.45 -8.86
CA TYR A 378 -3.73 -4.98 -10.14
C TYR A 378 -2.57 -5.04 -11.15
N ALA A 379 -2.68 -5.95 -12.11
CA ALA A 379 -1.77 -6.08 -13.23
C ALA A 379 -2.60 -6.35 -14.50
N ALA A 380 -3.32 -5.32 -14.97
CA ALA A 380 -4.26 -5.45 -16.07
C ALA A 380 -3.65 -4.95 -17.40
N SER A 381 -4.13 -5.51 -18.53
CA SER A 381 -3.74 -5.08 -19.88
C SER A 381 -2.21 -5.02 -20.06
N GLY A 382 -1.62 -3.85 -20.31
CA GLY A 382 -0.16 -3.66 -20.38
C GLY A 382 0.58 -4.14 -19.13
N GLY A 383 -0.06 -4.10 -17.95
CA GLY A 383 0.51 -4.63 -16.70
C GLY A 383 0.66 -6.15 -16.71
N TYR A 384 -0.27 -6.88 -17.33
CA TYR A 384 -0.12 -8.31 -17.54
C TYR A 384 0.91 -8.60 -18.63
N TYR A 385 0.92 -7.78 -19.70
CA TYR A 385 1.87 -7.93 -20.80
C TYR A 385 3.32 -7.82 -20.34
N VAL A 386 3.67 -6.85 -19.50
CA VAL A 386 5.04 -6.72 -18.98
C VAL A 386 5.45 -7.91 -18.10
N ALA A 387 4.48 -8.63 -17.53
CA ALA A 387 4.71 -9.78 -16.66
C ALA A 387 4.85 -11.10 -17.44
N ALA A 388 4.35 -11.16 -18.68
CA ALA A 388 4.14 -12.44 -19.40
C ALA A 388 5.43 -13.20 -19.72
N ASN A 389 6.58 -12.55 -19.73
CA ASN A 389 7.88 -13.18 -20.04
C ASN A 389 8.75 -13.46 -18.80
N ALA A 390 8.22 -13.32 -17.60
CA ALA A 390 8.96 -13.60 -16.38
C ALA A 390 9.20 -15.11 -16.17
N ASP A 391 10.09 -15.44 -15.25
CA ASP A 391 10.33 -16.84 -14.87
C ASP A 391 9.24 -17.36 -13.93
N LYS A 392 8.65 -16.44 -13.15
CA LYS A 392 7.54 -16.74 -12.23
C LYS A 392 6.74 -15.50 -11.91
#